data_1d8698aabcbbdc5f2071a2e7392a6de9
#
_entry.id   1d8698aabcbbdc5f2071a2e7392a6de9
#
_cell.length_a   1.000
_cell.length_b   1.000
_cell.length_c   1.000
_cell.angle_alpha   90.00
_cell.angle_beta   90.00
_cell.angle_gamma   90.00
#
_symmetry.space_group_name_H-M   'P 1'
#
loop_
_entity.id
_entity.type
_entity.pdbx_description
1 polymer ?
#
loop_
_entity_poly.entity_id
_entity_poly.type
_entity_poly.pdbx_seq_one_letter_code
_entity_poly.pdbx_strand_id
1 'polypeptide(L)'
;NIVEGYDKLVNHNGEGIVGIQYEIIPLSEKGEGILTYPSKVAMNDYAIYIMDDNKVLSYDFKGNFRAQIGRFGHGDKEYINASTFYIDSDSKIVLYDSYKNVLLRYSKQGKVIDERKVSGGVMTNAQTILPVNENRLFVYNYIYNKNNRLCSIVDLENEDEEVVSSTPVSSENAKEYVGHNPCSQYNGIIRYLRPFDQHIYTLWGDTALVVDTKEKLMTETELAQIKNYSIVTYADCMNNGGFTGFTDIYETSRYLILSCHNIAYTIIDKKTLTCKRYKYKVGENIDASPL
;
A
#
# COMPACT_ATOMS: atom_id res chain seq x y z
N ASN A 1 8.94 -15.88 19.15
CA ASN A 1 10.07 -14.97 18.94
C ASN A 1 9.51 -13.57 18.86
N ILE A 2 9.73 -12.79 19.89
CA ILE A 2 9.41 -11.37 19.92
C ILE A 2 10.37 -10.72 18.93
N VAL A 3 9.84 -10.07 17.90
CA VAL A 3 10.66 -9.24 17.02
C VAL A 3 11.10 -8.04 17.85
N GLU A 4 12.34 -8.06 18.31
CA GLU A 4 12.93 -7.07 19.23
C GLU A 4 12.93 -5.62 18.69
N GLY A 5 12.51 -5.41 17.44
CA GLY A 5 12.46 -4.11 16.80
C GLY A 5 11.30 -3.21 17.23
N TYR A 6 10.19 -3.76 17.70
CA TYR A 6 8.98 -2.97 18.03
C TYR A 6 9.11 -2.21 19.36
N ASP A 7 9.91 -2.70 20.29
CA ASP A 7 10.18 -2.01 21.56
C ASP A 7 11.02 -0.73 21.38
N LYS A 8 11.50 -0.48 20.16
CA LYS A 8 12.36 0.67 19.81
C LYS A 8 11.63 1.80 19.10
N LEU A 9 10.33 1.65 18.80
CA LEU A 9 9.51 2.76 18.31
C LEU A 9 9.27 3.72 19.48
N VAL A 10 9.91 4.87 19.41
CA VAL A 10 9.80 5.92 20.42
C VAL A 10 9.34 7.21 19.76
N ASN A 11 8.56 8.02 20.48
CA ASN A 11 8.25 9.37 20.01
C ASN A 11 9.52 10.24 20.03
N HIS A 12 9.42 11.48 19.56
CA HIS A 12 10.56 12.40 19.54
C HIS A 12 11.12 12.73 20.95
N ASN A 13 10.38 12.44 22.04
CA ASN A 13 10.81 12.58 23.42
C ASN A 13 11.48 11.30 23.97
N GLY A 14 11.56 10.24 23.18
CA GLY A 14 12.12 8.96 23.62
C GLY A 14 11.13 8.03 24.33
N GLU A 15 9.84 8.37 24.35
CA GLU A 15 8.80 7.53 24.94
C GLU A 15 8.36 6.46 23.96
N GLY A 16 8.23 5.22 24.42
CA GLY A 16 7.69 4.11 23.62
C GLY A 16 6.22 4.30 23.25
N ILE A 17 5.74 3.54 22.28
CA ILE A 17 4.30 3.52 21.93
C ILE A 17 3.56 2.84 23.09
N VAL A 18 3.04 3.64 24.01
CA VAL A 18 2.29 3.14 25.16
C VAL A 18 0.82 2.96 24.78
N GLY A 19 0.26 1.79 25.10
CA GLY A 19 -1.17 1.52 24.97
C GLY A 19 -1.61 0.96 23.61
N ILE A 20 -0.70 0.57 22.73
CA ILE A 20 -1.02 -0.24 21.56
C ILE A 20 -0.87 -1.71 21.95
N GLN A 21 -1.99 -2.44 21.88
CA GLN A 21 -1.96 -3.89 21.93
C GLN A 21 -1.72 -4.41 20.52
N TYR A 22 -0.73 -5.28 20.37
CA TYR A 22 -0.44 -5.96 19.10
C TYR A 22 -0.37 -7.47 19.34
N GLU A 23 -0.72 -8.20 18.30
CA GLU A 23 -0.57 -9.64 18.24
C GLU A 23 0.38 -9.99 17.09
N ILE A 24 1.39 -10.81 17.39
CA ILE A 24 2.32 -11.32 16.40
C ILE A 24 1.81 -12.67 15.92
N ILE A 25 1.50 -12.75 14.62
CA ILE A 25 1.10 -13.98 13.97
C ILE A 25 2.30 -14.52 13.19
N PRO A 26 3.03 -15.52 13.73
CA PRO A 26 4.14 -16.12 12.99
C PRO A 26 3.58 -16.92 11.82
N LEU A 27 4.02 -16.60 10.61
CA LEU A 27 3.60 -17.31 9.41
C LEU A 27 4.39 -18.60 9.22
N SER A 28 3.77 -19.57 8.55
CA SER A 28 4.40 -20.86 8.25
C SER A 28 5.66 -20.69 7.39
N GLU A 29 6.77 -21.23 7.83
CA GLU A 29 8.07 -21.22 7.13
C GLU A 29 8.30 -22.52 6.34
N LYS A 30 7.25 -23.28 6.01
CA LYS A 30 7.39 -24.59 5.37
C LYS A 30 6.58 -24.70 4.07
N GLY A 31 7.19 -25.36 3.11
CA GLY A 31 6.52 -25.73 1.85
C GLY A 31 6.14 -24.53 0.98
N GLU A 32 4.97 -24.59 0.38
CA GLU A 32 4.46 -23.56 -0.54
C GLU A 32 4.05 -22.25 0.17
N GLY A 33 3.99 -22.25 1.50
CA GLY A 33 3.66 -21.09 2.32
C GLY A 33 4.85 -20.21 2.70
N ILE A 34 6.02 -20.40 2.09
CA ILE A 34 7.19 -19.55 2.36
C ILE A 34 7.04 -18.25 1.58
N LEU A 35 7.18 -17.11 2.31
CA LEU A 35 7.23 -15.79 1.70
C LEU A 35 8.67 -15.45 1.30
N THR A 36 8.82 -14.80 0.15
CA THR A 36 10.10 -14.35 -0.38
C THR A 36 10.17 -12.82 -0.52
N TYR A 37 9.15 -12.23 -1.15
CA TYR A 37 9.06 -10.79 -1.38
C TYR A 37 7.62 -10.29 -1.12
N PRO A 38 7.17 -10.30 0.13
CA PRO A 38 5.82 -9.85 0.45
C PRO A 38 5.65 -8.35 0.15
N SER A 39 4.62 -8.00 -0.61
CA SER A 39 4.39 -6.63 -1.07
C SER A 39 3.05 -6.05 -0.66
N LYS A 40 2.03 -6.88 -0.45
CA LYS A 40 0.68 -6.45 -0.09
C LYS A 40 0.01 -7.45 0.82
N VAL A 41 -0.67 -6.94 1.84
CA VAL A 41 -1.48 -7.73 2.77
C VAL A 41 -2.92 -7.24 2.73
N ALA A 42 -3.86 -8.17 2.68
CA ALA A 42 -5.27 -7.90 2.90
C ALA A 42 -5.86 -9.05 3.73
N MET A 43 -6.94 -8.77 4.46
CA MET A 43 -7.61 -9.78 5.26
C MET A 43 -9.12 -9.57 5.27
N ASN A 44 -9.83 -10.66 5.45
CA ASN A 44 -11.26 -10.69 5.74
C ASN A 44 -11.49 -11.55 6.99
N ASP A 45 -12.74 -11.92 7.24
CA ASP A 45 -13.13 -12.80 8.35
C ASP A 45 -12.67 -14.27 8.21
N TYR A 46 -12.14 -14.65 7.05
CA TYR A 46 -11.74 -16.02 6.74
C TYR A 46 -10.24 -16.25 6.80
N ALA A 47 -9.44 -15.32 6.26
CA ALA A 47 -8.00 -15.51 6.10
C ALA A 47 -7.22 -14.19 5.97
N ILE A 48 -5.91 -14.29 6.14
CA ILE A 48 -4.90 -13.29 5.77
C ILE A 48 -4.41 -13.68 4.38
N TYR A 49 -4.42 -12.73 3.43
CA TYR A 49 -3.94 -12.89 2.08
C TYR A 49 -2.72 -12.02 1.88
N ILE A 50 -1.65 -12.61 1.38
CA ILE A 50 -0.36 -11.93 1.17
C ILE A 50 0.06 -12.10 -0.27
N MET A 51 0.28 -10.98 -0.95
CA MET A 51 0.93 -10.98 -2.25
C MET A 51 2.43 -11.12 -2.04
N ASP A 52 3.01 -12.15 -2.63
CA ASP A 52 4.42 -12.48 -2.54
C ASP A 52 4.95 -12.70 -3.96
N ASP A 53 5.74 -11.75 -4.45
CA ASP A 53 6.16 -11.70 -5.86
C ASP A 53 4.93 -11.74 -6.80
N ASN A 54 4.78 -12.77 -7.60
CA ASN A 54 3.70 -12.94 -8.60
C ASN A 54 2.56 -13.85 -8.12
N LYS A 55 2.41 -14.09 -6.84
CA LYS A 55 1.39 -15.00 -6.29
C LYS A 55 0.70 -14.40 -5.09
N VAL A 56 -0.52 -14.85 -4.82
CA VAL A 56 -1.25 -14.51 -3.60
C VAL A 56 -1.39 -15.77 -2.76
N LEU A 57 -0.88 -15.72 -1.54
CA LEU A 57 -0.93 -16.81 -0.57
C LEU A 57 -1.94 -16.49 0.53
N SER A 58 -2.64 -17.50 1.02
CA SER A 58 -3.59 -17.35 2.12
C SER A 58 -3.16 -18.14 3.35
N TYR A 59 -3.34 -17.51 4.52
CA TYR A 59 -3.02 -18.06 5.84
C TYR A 59 -4.23 -17.94 6.76
N ASP A 60 -4.34 -18.83 7.73
CA ASP A 60 -5.28 -18.64 8.82
C ASP A 60 -4.76 -17.60 9.83
N PHE A 61 -5.59 -17.21 10.81
CA PHE A 61 -5.23 -16.26 11.84
C PHE A 61 -4.25 -16.81 12.90
N LYS A 62 -3.80 -18.07 12.73
CA LYS A 62 -2.69 -18.63 13.49
C LYS A 62 -1.38 -18.68 12.69
N GLY A 63 -1.43 -18.18 11.42
CA GLY A 63 -0.29 -18.15 10.51
C GLY A 63 -0.05 -19.44 9.73
N ASN A 64 -0.95 -20.44 9.81
CA ASN A 64 -0.81 -21.66 9.01
C ASN A 64 -1.17 -21.38 7.56
N PHE A 65 -0.31 -21.82 6.63
CA PHE A 65 -0.59 -21.78 5.21
C PHE A 65 -1.86 -22.56 4.86
N ARG A 66 -2.72 -21.98 4.03
CA ARG A 66 -3.96 -22.60 3.57
C ARG A 66 -3.92 -22.96 2.10
N ALA A 67 -3.60 -21.99 1.24
CA ALA A 67 -3.61 -22.18 -0.20
C ALA A 67 -2.93 -21.02 -0.93
N GLN A 68 -2.47 -21.29 -2.15
CA GLN A 68 -2.23 -20.26 -3.15
C GLN A 68 -3.56 -19.92 -3.84
N ILE A 69 -3.82 -18.64 -4.06
CA ILE A 69 -4.99 -18.14 -4.76
C ILE A 69 -4.72 -18.17 -6.25
N GLY A 70 -5.46 -19.00 -6.97
CA GLY A 70 -5.28 -19.21 -8.41
C GLY A 70 -4.01 -20.01 -8.76
N ARG A 71 -3.67 -20.02 -10.02
CA ARG A 71 -2.51 -20.76 -10.56
C ARG A 71 -1.73 -19.87 -11.54
N PHE A 72 -0.41 -19.94 -11.45
CA PHE A 72 0.48 -19.33 -12.42
C PHE A 72 0.51 -20.20 -13.69
N GLY A 73 0.35 -19.59 -14.86
CA GLY A 73 0.41 -20.28 -16.14
C GLY A 73 -0.23 -19.51 -17.29
N HIS A 74 -0.18 -20.10 -18.47
CA HIS A 74 -0.71 -19.54 -19.73
C HIS A 74 -2.10 -20.08 -20.08
N GLY A 75 -2.63 -21.00 -19.30
CA GLY A 75 -3.93 -21.62 -19.53
C GLY A 75 -5.11 -20.67 -19.30
N ASP A 76 -6.30 -21.17 -19.60
CA ASP A 76 -7.55 -20.51 -19.28
C ASP A 76 -7.66 -20.33 -17.76
N LYS A 77 -8.04 -19.11 -17.31
CA LYS A 77 -8.21 -18.76 -15.89
C LYS A 77 -6.94 -18.93 -15.03
N GLU A 78 -5.78 -19.06 -15.65
CA GLU A 78 -4.48 -18.95 -14.99
C GLU A 78 -3.94 -17.54 -15.19
N TYR A 79 -3.13 -17.03 -14.25
CA TYR A 79 -2.49 -15.72 -14.38
C TYR A 79 -1.01 -15.86 -14.74
N ILE A 80 -0.49 -14.88 -15.48
CA ILE A 80 0.94 -14.77 -15.82
C ILE A 80 1.64 -13.78 -14.90
N ASN A 81 0.98 -12.68 -14.55
CA ASN A 81 1.55 -11.63 -13.71
C ASN A 81 0.50 -11.06 -12.75
N ALA A 82 0.48 -11.57 -11.54
CA ALA A 82 -0.34 -11.02 -10.48
C ALA A 82 0.25 -9.68 -10.02
N SER A 83 -0.25 -8.57 -10.54
CA SER A 83 0.29 -7.24 -10.23
C SER A 83 -0.25 -6.64 -8.95
N THR A 84 -1.52 -6.88 -8.67
CA THR A 84 -2.17 -6.43 -7.45
C THR A 84 -3.47 -7.21 -7.23
N PHE A 85 -4.02 -7.15 -6.02
CA PHE A 85 -5.31 -7.79 -5.71
C PHE A 85 -6.10 -6.96 -4.70
N TYR A 86 -7.38 -7.24 -4.59
CA TYR A 86 -8.25 -6.73 -3.52
C TYR A 86 -9.25 -7.80 -3.09
N ILE A 87 -9.93 -7.55 -2.00
CA ILE A 87 -11.04 -8.37 -1.51
C ILE A 87 -12.32 -7.57 -1.76
N ASP A 88 -13.29 -8.17 -2.47
CA ASP A 88 -14.56 -7.54 -2.75
C ASP A 88 -15.55 -7.63 -1.56
N SER A 89 -16.72 -7.00 -1.69
CA SER A 89 -17.76 -6.99 -0.65
C SER A 89 -18.27 -8.37 -0.27
N ASP A 90 -18.14 -9.34 -1.18
CA ASP A 90 -18.54 -10.74 -0.97
C ASP A 90 -17.41 -11.62 -0.41
N SER A 91 -16.32 -10.99 0.05
CA SER A 91 -15.11 -11.67 0.53
C SER A 91 -14.41 -12.55 -0.52
N LYS A 92 -14.60 -12.26 -1.81
CA LYS A 92 -13.90 -12.90 -2.90
C LYS A 92 -12.59 -12.16 -3.19
N ILE A 93 -11.60 -12.87 -3.67
CA ILE A 93 -10.30 -12.29 -4.02
C ILE A 93 -10.31 -11.96 -5.51
N VAL A 94 -10.09 -10.69 -5.84
CA VAL A 94 -9.97 -10.22 -7.22
C VAL A 94 -8.52 -9.86 -7.49
N LEU A 95 -7.90 -10.60 -8.40
CA LEU A 95 -6.50 -10.44 -8.80
C LEU A 95 -6.46 -9.78 -10.18
N TYR A 96 -5.63 -8.79 -10.35
CA TYR A 96 -5.35 -8.18 -11.63
C TYR A 96 -4.08 -8.77 -12.25
N ASP A 97 -4.22 -9.37 -13.42
CA ASP A 97 -3.11 -9.78 -14.27
C ASP A 97 -2.82 -8.68 -15.29
N SER A 98 -1.73 -7.94 -15.08
CA SER A 98 -1.35 -6.84 -15.97
C SER A 98 -0.81 -7.30 -17.32
N TYR A 99 -0.38 -8.55 -17.45
CA TYR A 99 0.09 -9.10 -18.72
C TYR A 99 -1.07 -9.47 -19.64
N LYS A 100 -2.09 -10.15 -19.08
CA LYS A 100 -3.31 -10.51 -19.81
C LYS A 100 -4.33 -9.38 -19.87
N ASN A 101 -4.21 -8.34 -19.05
CA ASN A 101 -5.21 -7.29 -18.84
C ASN A 101 -6.56 -7.88 -18.44
N VAL A 102 -6.56 -8.71 -17.40
CA VAL A 102 -7.77 -9.35 -16.88
C VAL A 102 -7.85 -9.22 -15.37
N LEU A 103 -9.09 -9.16 -14.88
CA LEU A 103 -9.42 -9.37 -13.48
C LEU A 103 -9.88 -10.81 -13.32
N LEU A 104 -9.20 -11.57 -12.48
CA LEU A 104 -9.54 -12.93 -12.13
C LEU A 104 -10.16 -12.95 -10.74
N ARG A 105 -11.40 -13.42 -10.62
CA ARG A 105 -12.11 -13.50 -9.35
C ARG A 105 -12.09 -14.92 -8.80
N TYR A 106 -11.69 -15.04 -7.55
CA TYR A 106 -11.55 -16.31 -6.84
C TYR A 106 -12.42 -16.36 -5.60
N SER A 107 -12.86 -17.56 -5.26
CA SER A 107 -13.44 -17.82 -3.93
C SER A 107 -12.37 -17.64 -2.85
N LYS A 108 -12.79 -17.51 -1.60
CA LYS A 108 -11.88 -17.44 -0.45
C LYS A 108 -10.98 -18.68 -0.27
N GLN A 109 -11.30 -19.79 -0.95
CA GLN A 109 -10.48 -21.01 -0.99
C GLN A 109 -9.54 -21.05 -2.22
N GLY A 110 -9.49 -20.00 -3.02
CA GLY A 110 -8.60 -19.91 -4.21
C GLY A 110 -9.16 -20.57 -5.47
N LYS A 111 -10.42 -21.01 -5.49
CA LYS A 111 -11.04 -21.53 -6.72
C LYS A 111 -11.48 -20.36 -7.59
N VAL A 112 -11.13 -20.43 -8.88
CA VAL A 112 -11.55 -19.42 -9.85
C VAL A 112 -13.08 -19.43 -10.01
N ILE A 113 -13.67 -18.25 -10.04
CA ILE A 113 -15.11 -18.04 -10.24
C ILE A 113 -15.33 -17.55 -11.68
N ASP A 114 -14.71 -16.42 -12.02
CA ASP A 114 -14.85 -15.80 -13.33
C ASP A 114 -13.58 -15.00 -13.71
N GLU A 115 -13.56 -14.57 -14.96
CA GLU A 115 -12.54 -13.72 -15.55
C GLU A 115 -13.24 -12.58 -16.28
N ARG A 116 -12.74 -11.35 -16.11
CA ARG A 116 -13.20 -10.16 -16.80
C ARG A 116 -12.05 -9.46 -17.47
N LYS A 117 -12.14 -9.24 -18.78
CA LYS A 117 -11.17 -8.41 -19.53
C LYS A 117 -11.30 -6.95 -19.11
N VAL A 118 -10.18 -6.26 -19.08
CA VAL A 118 -10.07 -4.83 -18.83
C VAL A 118 -9.43 -4.20 -20.06
N SER A 119 -9.91 -3.05 -20.48
CA SER A 119 -9.32 -2.31 -21.61
C SER A 119 -7.81 -2.11 -21.40
N GLY A 120 -7.06 -2.44 -22.43
CA GLY A 120 -5.61 -2.32 -22.42
C GLY A 120 -5.18 -0.87 -22.20
N GLY A 121 -4.32 -0.66 -21.23
CA GLY A 121 -3.69 0.63 -20.97
C GLY A 121 -4.24 1.40 -19.77
N VAL A 122 -5.48 1.20 -19.38
CA VAL A 122 -6.08 1.94 -18.25
C VAL A 122 -5.48 1.53 -16.92
N MET A 123 -5.19 0.24 -16.73
CA MET A 123 -4.65 -0.30 -15.47
C MET A 123 -3.19 -0.79 -15.58
N THR A 124 -2.50 -0.53 -16.69
CA THR A 124 -1.16 -1.08 -16.96
C THR A 124 -0.12 -0.75 -15.88
N ASN A 125 -0.27 0.41 -15.22
CA ASN A 125 0.64 0.86 -14.17
C ASN A 125 0.00 0.79 -12.78
N ALA A 126 -1.07 0.03 -12.61
CA ALA A 126 -1.75 -0.07 -11.33
C ALA A 126 -0.85 -0.66 -10.25
N GLN A 127 -0.58 0.12 -9.22
CA GLN A 127 0.06 -0.32 -7.99
C GLN A 127 -0.98 -0.88 -7.02
N THR A 128 -2.11 -0.19 -6.91
CA THR A 128 -3.21 -0.60 -6.04
C THR A 128 -4.52 -0.39 -6.75
N ILE A 129 -5.41 -1.37 -6.62
CA ILE A 129 -6.80 -1.27 -7.05
C ILE A 129 -7.71 -1.49 -5.84
N LEU A 130 -8.80 -0.70 -5.77
CA LEU A 130 -9.80 -0.80 -4.71
C LEU A 130 -11.20 -0.71 -5.33
N PRO A 131 -12.16 -1.53 -4.92
CA PRO A 131 -13.51 -1.47 -5.45
C PRO A 131 -14.24 -0.21 -4.96
N VAL A 132 -14.79 0.56 -5.90
CA VAL A 132 -15.75 1.64 -5.61
C VAL A 132 -17.16 1.06 -5.52
N ASN A 133 -17.47 0.20 -6.48
CA ASN A 133 -18.68 -0.63 -6.54
C ASN A 133 -18.41 -1.85 -7.46
N GLU A 134 -19.45 -2.58 -7.84
CA GLU A 134 -19.32 -3.78 -8.70
C GLU A 134 -18.67 -3.51 -10.06
N ASN A 135 -18.85 -2.31 -10.61
CA ASN A 135 -18.40 -1.95 -11.95
C ASN A 135 -17.35 -0.83 -11.99
N ARG A 136 -17.01 -0.24 -10.86
CA ARG A 136 -16.03 0.84 -10.80
C ARG A 136 -14.91 0.53 -9.84
N LEU A 137 -13.69 0.75 -10.31
CA LEU A 137 -12.46 0.58 -9.54
C LEU A 137 -11.74 1.92 -9.38
N PHE A 138 -11.27 2.19 -8.17
CA PHE A 138 -10.25 3.19 -7.93
C PHE A 138 -8.90 2.56 -8.20
N VAL A 139 -8.11 3.20 -9.06
CA VAL A 139 -6.78 2.74 -9.47
C VAL A 139 -5.77 3.78 -9.02
N TYR A 140 -4.81 3.36 -8.21
CA TYR A 140 -3.62 4.14 -7.88
C TYR A 140 -2.45 3.59 -8.68
N ASN A 141 -1.82 4.44 -9.47
CA ASN A 141 -0.74 4.06 -10.37
C ASN A 141 0.62 4.31 -9.73
N TYR A 142 1.62 3.57 -10.20
CA TYR A 142 3.01 3.94 -9.93
C TYR A 142 3.30 5.35 -10.41
N ILE A 143 3.99 6.11 -9.58
CA ILE A 143 4.26 7.54 -9.82
C ILE A 143 5.06 7.79 -11.10
N TYR A 144 5.88 6.83 -11.54
CA TYR A 144 6.72 6.92 -12.74
C TYR A 144 6.01 6.52 -14.03
N ASN A 145 4.69 6.59 -14.08
CA ASN A 145 3.95 6.24 -15.30
C ASN A 145 4.02 7.36 -16.35
N LYS A 146 4.11 6.96 -17.61
CA LYS A 146 4.26 7.89 -18.75
C LYS A 146 3.04 8.80 -18.96
N ASN A 147 1.89 8.40 -18.46
CA ASN A 147 0.63 9.13 -18.64
C ASN A 147 0.41 10.21 -17.59
N ASN A 148 1.30 10.35 -16.63
CA ASN A 148 1.23 11.31 -15.54
C ASN A 148 -0.05 11.20 -14.70
N ARG A 149 -0.65 10.01 -14.61
CA ARG A 149 -1.88 9.71 -13.89
C ARG A 149 -1.54 9.05 -12.56
N LEU A 150 -1.81 9.72 -11.47
CA LEU A 150 -1.61 9.13 -10.14
C LEU A 150 -2.81 8.27 -9.75
N CYS A 151 -4.01 8.85 -9.80
CA CYS A 151 -5.24 8.16 -9.43
C CYS A 151 -6.30 8.32 -10.52
N SER A 152 -7.05 7.25 -10.75
CA SER A 152 -8.16 7.23 -11.69
C SER A 152 -9.31 6.39 -11.15
N ILE A 153 -10.52 6.68 -11.63
CA ILE A 153 -11.67 5.78 -11.51
C ILE A 153 -11.88 5.14 -12.87
N VAL A 154 -11.91 3.82 -12.89
CA VAL A 154 -12.11 3.01 -14.09
C VAL A 154 -13.49 2.41 -14.04
N ASP A 155 -14.31 2.69 -15.05
CA ASP A 155 -15.59 2.05 -15.28
C ASP A 155 -15.38 0.79 -16.13
N LEU A 156 -15.68 -0.36 -15.55
CA LEU A 156 -15.46 -1.66 -16.18
C LEU A 156 -16.53 -2.02 -17.22
N GLU A 157 -17.68 -1.33 -17.26
CA GLU A 157 -18.74 -1.58 -18.25
C GLU A 157 -18.52 -0.77 -19.52
N ASN A 158 -18.22 0.52 -19.35
CA ASN A 158 -18.05 1.45 -20.45
C ASN A 158 -16.62 1.57 -20.92
N GLU A 159 -15.69 0.94 -20.19
CA GLU A 159 -14.24 1.03 -20.42
C GLU A 159 -13.70 2.47 -20.35
N ASP A 160 -14.40 3.33 -19.62
CA ASP A 160 -14.06 4.73 -19.41
C ASP A 160 -13.14 4.91 -18.19
N GLU A 161 -12.30 5.95 -18.26
CA GLU A 161 -11.40 6.34 -17.19
C GLU A 161 -11.57 7.81 -16.84
N GLU A 162 -11.85 8.10 -15.58
CA GLU A 162 -11.86 9.44 -15.00
C GLU A 162 -10.59 9.67 -14.18
N VAL A 163 -9.74 10.60 -14.61
CA VAL A 163 -8.51 10.93 -13.85
C VAL A 163 -8.86 11.80 -12.65
N VAL A 164 -8.62 11.28 -11.45
CA VAL A 164 -8.87 11.97 -10.18
C VAL A 164 -7.69 12.83 -9.76
N SER A 165 -6.46 12.35 -10.00
CA SER A 165 -5.26 13.05 -9.61
C SER A 165 -4.09 12.73 -10.55
N SER A 166 -3.30 13.75 -10.86
CA SER A 166 -2.06 13.61 -11.63
C SER A 166 -0.84 13.47 -10.71
N THR A 167 0.24 12.90 -11.25
CA THR A 167 1.52 12.84 -10.53
C THR A 167 2.09 14.24 -10.31
N PRO A 168 2.57 14.57 -9.10
CA PRO A 168 3.08 15.91 -8.81
C PRO A 168 4.50 16.15 -9.33
N VAL A 169 5.21 15.11 -9.74
CA VAL A 169 6.62 15.17 -10.18
C VAL A 169 6.81 14.49 -11.53
N SER A 170 7.83 14.90 -12.26
CA SER A 170 8.19 14.25 -13.52
C SER A 170 8.63 12.80 -13.29
N SER A 171 8.36 11.94 -14.28
CA SER A 171 8.69 10.49 -14.21
C SER A 171 10.19 10.22 -14.00
N GLU A 172 11.06 11.14 -14.37
CA GLU A 172 12.52 11.01 -14.17
C GLU A 172 12.93 11.19 -12.72
N ASN A 173 12.25 12.09 -12.01
CA ASN A 173 12.52 12.39 -10.60
C ASN A 173 11.77 11.47 -9.63
N ALA A 174 10.79 10.72 -10.13
CA ALA A 174 9.92 9.90 -9.31
C ALA A 174 10.38 8.45 -9.15
N LYS A 175 11.47 8.04 -9.80
CA LYS A 175 11.88 6.62 -9.93
C LYS A 175 12.10 5.90 -8.60
N GLU A 176 12.43 6.61 -7.55
CA GLU A 176 12.75 6.02 -6.26
C GLU A 176 11.73 6.37 -5.15
N TYR A 177 10.65 7.05 -5.50
CA TYR A 177 9.55 7.25 -4.56
C TYR A 177 8.70 5.97 -4.49
N VAL A 178 8.89 5.21 -3.45
CA VAL A 178 8.17 3.96 -3.25
C VAL A 178 7.30 4.06 -2.00
N GLY A 179 6.00 4.25 -2.21
CA GLY A 179 4.98 3.95 -1.21
C GLY A 179 4.47 2.54 -1.46
N HIS A 180 4.49 1.68 -0.47
CA HIS A 180 3.99 0.30 -0.62
C HIS A 180 2.47 0.23 -0.48
N ASN A 181 1.89 1.09 0.36
CA ASN A 181 0.46 1.10 0.66
C ASN A 181 -0.13 2.53 0.66
N PRO A 182 -0.10 3.23 -0.50
CA PRO A 182 -0.51 4.64 -0.57
C PRO A 182 -2.01 4.86 -0.46
N CYS A 183 -2.81 3.80 -0.38
CA CYS A 183 -4.27 3.86 -0.33
C CYS A 183 -4.80 2.96 0.78
N SER A 184 -5.90 3.37 1.40
CA SER A 184 -6.68 2.55 2.31
C SER A 184 -8.16 2.57 1.93
N GLN A 185 -8.85 1.48 2.22
CA GLN A 185 -10.30 1.40 2.17
C GLN A 185 -10.82 0.89 3.50
N TYR A 186 -11.64 1.69 4.16
CA TYR A 186 -12.26 1.34 5.43
C TYR A 186 -13.73 1.75 5.43
N ASN A 187 -14.62 0.81 5.70
CA ASN A 187 -16.08 1.01 5.65
C ASN A 187 -16.56 1.68 4.35
N GLY A 188 -16.04 1.22 3.21
CA GLY A 188 -16.37 1.75 1.89
C GLY A 188 -15.74 3.11 1.55
N ILE A 189 -15.05 3.75 2.48
CA ILE A 189 -14.38 5.03 2.25
C ILE A 189 -12.96 4.76 1.77
N ILE A 190 -12.64 5.23 0.57
CA ILE A 190 -11.30 5.20 0.00
C ILE A 190 -10.57 6.49 0.35
N ARG A 191 -9.36 6.34 0.89
CA ARG A 191 -8.41 7.42 1.12
C ARG A 191 -7.11 7.12 0.42
N TYR A 192 -6.44 8.17 -0.05
CA TYR A 192 -5.13 8.02 -0.67
C TYR A 192 -4.19 9.17 -0.33
N LEU A 193 -2.92 8.91 -0.51
CA LEU A 193 -1.81 9.84 -0.32
C LEU A 193 -1.29 10.30 -1.67
N ARG A 194 -0.78 11.55 -1.71
CA ARG A 194 0.01 12.02 -2.84
C ARG A 194 1.47 12.13 -2.41
N PRO A 195 2.39 11.81 -3.30
CA PRO A 195 3.82 12.04 -3.05
C PRO A 195 4.10 13.51 -2.73
N PHE A 196 5.04 13.75 -1.83
CA PHE A 196 5.49 15.09 -1.44
C PHE A 196 4.37 15.98 -0.90
N ASP A 197 3.41 15.38 -0.21
CA ASP A 197 2.23 16.04 0.29
C ASP A 197 1.93 15.61 1.73
N GLN A 198 1.28 16.47 2.50
CA GLN A 198 0.84 16.20 3.87
C GLN A 198 -0.68 16.06 3.99
N HIS A 199 -1.37 16.01 2.84
CA HIS A 199 -2.83 15.84 2.78
C HIS A 199 -3.19 14.38 2.60
N ILE A 200 -4.31 14.00 3.19
CA ILE A 200 -5.01 12.73 2.92
C ILE A 200 -6.22 13.09 2.08
N TYR A 201 -6.35 12.44 0.94
CA TYR A 201 -7.41 12.70 -0.01
C TYR A 201 -8.49 11.64 0.06
N THR A 202 -9.73 12.01 -0.28
CA THR A 202 -10.82 11.07 -0.54
C THR A 202 -10.83 10.64 -2.01
N LEU A 203 -11.67 9.65 -2.32
CA LEU A 203 -11.85 9.10 -3.66
C LEU A 203 -11.95 10.16 -4.78
N TRP A 204 -12.62 11.28 -4.52
CA TRP A 204 -12.88 12.31 -5.53
C TRP A 204 -11.85 13.45 -5.54
N GLY A 205 -10.74 13.29 -4.87
CA GLY A 205 -9.67 14.30 -4.83
C GLY A 205 -9.86 15.38 -3.77
N ASP A 206 -10.94 15.34 -3.00
CA ASP A 206 -11.16 16.27 -1.90
C ASP A 206 -10.22 15.97 -0.75
N THR A 207 -9.70 17.02 -0.11
CA THR A 207 -8.90 16.87 1.10
C THR A 207 -9.76 16.40 2.27
N ALA A 208 -9.50 15.18 2.75
CA ALA A 208 -10.16 14.65 3.94
C ALA A 208 -9.52 15.16 5.24
N LEU A 209 -8.19 15.30 5.25
CA LEU A 209 -7.42 15.69 6.42
C LEU A 209 -6.09 16.31 6.00
N VAL A 210 -5.64 17.32 6.73
CA VAL A 210 -4.29 17.89 6.64
C VAL A 210 -3.53 17.48 7.89
N VAL A 211 -2.34 16.91 7.72
CA VAL A 211 -1.48 16.51 8.84
C VAL A 211 -0.30 17.45 8.95
N ASP A 212 -0.40 18.42 9.86
CA ASP A 212 0.70 19.34 10.14
C ASP A 212 1.80 18.65 10.96
N THR A 213 2.84 18.21 10.29
CA THR A 213 3.98 17.54 10.93
C THR A 213 4.96 18.50 11.58
N LYS A 214 4.76 19.82 11.44
CA LYS A 214 5.71 20.89 11.83
C LYS A 214 7.06 20.78 11.12
N GLU A 215 7.21 19.93 10.16
CA GLU A 215 8.41 19.77 9.35
C GLU A 215 8.22 20.50 8.02
N LYS A 216 9.32 21.02 7.47
CA LYS A 216 9.28 21.65 6.17
C LYS A 216 9.05 20.59 5.09
N LEU A 217 7.92 20.67 4.41
CA LEU A 217 7.68 19.84 3.23
C LEU A 217 8.66 20.24 2.12
N MET A 218 9.36 19.27 1.56
CA MET A 218 10.27 19.50 0.45
C MET A 218 9.49 19.88 -0.80
N THR A 219 9.95 20.93 -1.47
CA THR A 219 9.38 21.36 -2.75
C THR A 219 9.87 20.47 -3.89
N GLU A 220 9.11 20.41 -4.97
CA GLU A 220 9.52 19.70 -6.20
C GLU A 220 10.89 20.16 -6.70
N THR A 221 11.19 21.47 -6.60
CA THR A 221 12.48 22.04 -7.00
C THR A 221 13.63 21.53 -6.13
N GLU A 222 13.43 21.45 -4.81
CA GLU A 222 14.43 20.89 -3.89
C GLU A 222 14.66 19.40 -4.18
N LEU A 223 13.59 18.66 -4.46
CA LEU A 223 13.64 17.23 -4.82
C LEU A 223 14.38 17.00 -6.15
N ALA A 224 14.15 17.85 -7.15
CA ALA A 224 14.83 17.76 -8.46
C ALA A 224 16.36 17.98 -8.36
N GLN A 225 16.85 18.66 -7.33
CA GLN A 225 18.26 18.88 -7.08
C GLN A 225 18.98 17.66 -6.49
N ILE A 226 18.24 16.72 -5.94
CA ILE A 226 18.78 15.48 -5.36
C ILE A 226 18.90 14.46 -6.50
N LYS A 227 20.13 14.26 -7.00
CA LYS A 227 20.39 13.46 -8.21
C LYS A 227 20.17 11.95 -8.06
N ASN A 228 20.14 11.41 -6.86
CA ASN A 228 19.93 9.98 -6.62
C ASN A 228 19.04 9.82 -5.38
N TYR A 229 17.77 9.58 -5.60
CA TYR A 229 16.82 9.23 -4.53
C TYR A 229 17.01 7.76 -4.14
N SER A 230 17.71 7.54 -3.06
CA SER A 230 17.72 6.27 -2.37
C SER A 230 16.98 6.41 -1.03
N ILE A 231 16.66 5.32 -0.39
CA ILE A 231 16.10 5.33 0.97
C ILE A 231 17.02 6.08 1.94
N VAL A 232 18.33 6.02 1.72
CA VAL A 232 19.35 6.77 2.48
C VAL A 232 19.18 8.27 2.26
N THR A 233 18.95 8.70 1.02
CA THR A 233 18.73 10.12 0.69
C THR A 233 17.47 10.66 1.36
N TYR A 234 16.40 9.88 1.40
CA TYR A 234 15.19 10.25 2.14
C TYR A 234 15.43 10.33 3.64
N ALA A 235 16.18 9.39 4.20
CA ALA A 235 16.58 9.42 5.61
C ALA A 235 17.42 10.66 5.93
N ASP A 236 18.37 11.02 5.08
CA ASP A 236 19.19 12.22 5.22
C ASP A 236 18.36 13.50 5.15
N CYS A 237 17.40 13.57 4.21
CA CYS A 237 16.46 14.71 4.13
C CYS A 237 15.65 14.84 5.42
N MET A 238 15.12 13.74 5.95
CA MET A 238 14.35 13.74 7.20
C MET A 238 15.21 14.10 8.42
N ASN A 239 16.44 13.61 8.47
CA ASN A 239 17.38 13.94 9.55
C ASN A 239 17.76 15.43 9.53
N ASN A 240 17.74 16.06 8.37
CA ASN A 240 17.96 17.49 8.18
C ASN A 240 16.67 18.34 8.29
N GLY A 241 15.58 17.74 8.80
CA GLY A 241 14.30 18.44 9.03
C GLY A 241 13.40 18.56 7.79
N GLY A 242 13.75 17.91 6.68
CA GLY A 242 12.91 17.82 5.50
C GLY A 242 11.82 16.74 5.65
N PHE A 243 10.70 16.94 4.99
CA PHE A 243 9.59 15.99 4.94
C PHE A 243 9.17 15.76 3.48
N THR A 244 9.19 14.51 3.06
CA THR A 244 8.92 14.12 1.66
C THR A 244 7.47 13.66 1.43
N GLY A 245 6.61 13.84 2.41
CA GLY A 245 5.23 13.34 2.40
C GLY A 245 5.10 11.95 3.04
N PHE A 246 3.87 11.50 3.14
CA PHE A 246 3.57 10.16 3.62
C PHE A 246 3.60 9.17 2.46
N THR A 247 4.10 7.97 2.72
CA THR A 247 4.20 6.89 1.73
C THR A 247 3.13 5.82 1.90
N ASP A 248 2.68 5.60 3.13
CA ASP A 248 1.75 4.52 3.43
C ASP A 248 0.66 4.99 4.38
N ILE A 249 -0.54 4.42 4.19
CA ILE A 249 -1.72 4.69 5.01
C ILE A 249 -2.39 3.38 5.40
N TYR A 250 -2.59 3.21 6.69
CA TYR A 250 -3.37 2.10 7.27
C TYR A 250 -4.50 2.68 8.11
N GLU A 251 -5.67 2.07 8.02
CA GLU A 251 -6.86 2.55 8.71
C GLU A 251 -7.53 1.45 9.52
N THR A 252 -7.87 1.79 10.75
CA THR A 252 -8.67 0.96 11.66
C THR A 252 -9.96 1.67 12.03
N SER A 253 -10.80 1.05 12.85
CA SER A 253 -12.00 1.70 13.39
C SER A 253 -11.69 3.02 14.12
N ARG A 254 -10.56 3.10 14.80
CA ARG A 254 -10.18 4.24 15.63
C ARG A 254 -9.04 5.08 15.08
N TYR A 255 -8.07 4.47 14.40
CA TYR A 255 -6.82 5.14 14.05
C TYR A 255 -6.60 5.21 12.54
N LEU A 256 -5.97 6.30 12.11
CA LEU A 256 -5.21 6.38 10.87
C LEU A 256 -3.73 6.31 11.24
N ILE A 257 -3.01 5.43 10.57
CA ILE A 257 -1.57 5.24 10.76
C ILE A 257 -0.91 5.58 9.42
N LEU A 258 -0.07 6.59 9.44
CA LEU A 258 0.68 7.05 8.28
C LEU A 258 2.14 6.71 8.48
N SER A 259 2.80 6.22 7.45
CA SER A 259 4.24 6.05 7.48
C SER A 259 4.94 6.97 6.48
N CYS A 260 6.19 7.30 6.76
CA CYS A 260 7.07 7.98 5.83
C CYS A 260 8.29 7.07 5.66
N HIS A 261 8.35 6.34 4.55
CA HIS A 261 9.41 5.39 4.20
C HIS A 261 9.79 4.42 5.33
N ASN A 262 8.82 4.00 6.15
CA ASN A 262 9.02 3.15 7.33
C ASN A 262 10.01 3.72 8.39
N ILE A 263 10.38 5.01 8.28
CA ILE A 263 11.31 5.67 9.21
C ILE A 263 10.55 6.42 10.31
N ALA A 264 9.37 6.91 9.99
CA ALA A 264 8.51 7.61 10.94
C ALA A 264 7.05 7.21 10.76
N TYR A 265 6.36 7.08 11.87
CA TYR A 265 4.93 6.79 11.91
C TYR A 265 4.18 7.92 12.58
N THR A 266 3.05 8.29 11.99
CA THR A 266 2.11 9.27 12.53
C THR A 266 0.80 8.57 12.80
N ILE A 267 0.40 8.51 14.05
CA ILE A 267 -0.86 7.87 14.48
C ILE A 267 -1.86 8.96 14.83
N ILE A 268 -2.99 8.95 14.14
CA ILE A 268 -4.07 9.92 14.30
C ILE A 268 -5.27 9.19 14.90
N ASP A 269 -5.74 9.64 16.06
CA ASP A 269 -7.00 9.18 16.61
C ASP A 269 -8.15 9.87 15.87
N LYS A 270 -8.95 9.11 15.14
CA LYS A 270 -10.05 9.64 14.29
C LYS A 270 -11.16 10.31 15.11
N LYS A 271 -11.30 9.96 16.38
CA LYS A 271 -12.33 10.52 17.25
C LYS A 271 -11.95 11.89 17.81
N THR A 272 -10.68 12.04 18.22
CA THR A 272 -10.19 13.26 18.87
C THR A 272 -9.41 14.16 17.93
N LEU A 273 -9.04 13.66 16.75
CA LEU A 273 -8.13 14.28 15.78
C LEU A 273 -6.76 14.64 16.39
N THR A 274 -6.40 13.98 17.48
CA THR A 274 -5.06 14.11 18.06
C THR A 274 -4.08 13.27 17.28
N CYS A 275 -2.86 13.78 17.12
CA CYS A 275 -1.81 13.17 16.34
C CYS A 275 -0.59 12.94 17.24
N LYS A 276 0.01 11.75 17.12
CA LYS A 276 1.29 11.42 17.72
C LYS A 276 2.24 10.93 16.64
N ARG A 277 3.46 11.45 16.64
CA ARG A 277 4.49 11.04 15.70
C ARG A 277 5.60 10.28 16.40
N TYR A 278 6.00 9.18 15.82
CA TYR A 278 7.06 8.30 16.27
C TYR A 278 8.12 8.22 15.19
N LYS A 279 9.36 8.57 15.53
CA LYS A 279 10.50 8.36 14.64
C LYS A 279 11.21 7.08 15.07
N TYR A 280 11.61 6.30 14.09
CA TYR A 280 12.49 5.17 14.34
C TYR A 280 13.86 5.71 14.78
N LYS A 281 14.28 5.41 16.01
CA LYS A 281 15.67 5.62 16.39
C LYS A 281 16.45 4.46 15.78
N VAL A 282 17.22 4.74 14.74
CA VAL A 282 18.27 3.83 14.29
C VAL A 282 19.29 3.77 15.44
N GLY A 283 19.07 2.84 16.36
CA GLY A 283 20.02 2.53 17.42
C GLY A 283 21.15 1.74 16.81
N GLU A 284 22.33 1.93 17.34
CA GLU A 284 23.52 1.11 17.12
C GLU A 284 23.10 -0.37 17.03
N ASN A 285 23.28 -1.00 15.86
CA ASN A 285 23.00 -2.40 15.56
C ASN A 285 21.55 -2.83 15.25
N ILE A 286 20.90 -2.18 14.33
CA ILE A 286 19.84 -2.85 13.58
C ILE A 286 20.36 -3.06 12.16
N ASP A 287 20.67 -4.30 11.82
CA ASP A 287 20.74 -4.74 10.44
C ASP A 287 19.41 -4.32 9.77
N ALA A 288 19.49 -3.34 8.90
CA ALA A 288 18.37 -2.91 8.07
C ALA A 288 18.19 -3.95 6.96
N SER A 289 17.86 -5.18 7.33
CA SER A 289 17.28 -6.12 6.38
C SER A 289 15.83 -5.70 6.24
N PRO A 290 15.37 -5.35 5.03
CA PRO A 290 13.96 -5.10 4.82
C PRO A 290 13.21 -6.39 5.14
N LEU A 291 12.21 -6.29 6.03
CA LEU A 291 11.17 -7.29 6.19
C LEU A 291 10.29 -7.31 4.95
#